data_798e1c8d519572ec411795a326c463b0
#
_entry.id   798e1c8d519572ec411795a326c463b0
#
_cell.length_a   1.000
_cell.length_b   1.000
_cell.length_c   1.000
_cell.angle_alpha   90.00
_cell.angle_beta   90.00
_cell.angle_gamma   90.00
#
_symmetry.space_group_name_H-M   'P 1'
#
loop_
_entity.id
_entity.type
_entity.pdbx_description
1 polymer ?
#
loop_
_entity_poly.entity_id
_entity_poly.type
_entity_poly.pdbx_seq_one_letter_code
_entity_poly.pdbx_strand_id
1 'polypeptide(L)'
;MATVMLDAGHGGFDNGAMFNGRKEKDDNLSLTLKVGQELEDRGVNVIYTRTEDIYQSPNQKAGIANRSDADYFVSFHRNSSPMLDTYSGIQTLVYSAEGIPLVMAQNINKELVNVGFKDLGIIERPNLAVLRGTRMPAVLIETGFINTDADNRLFDEKNDEIAGGIADAIVRTVSGAAGTGVSMMSESKTAIALNRNKTAVKDETAVGFKAEKDRADSGTAADS
;
A
#
# COMPACT_ATOMS: atom_id res chain seq x y z
N MET A 1 -2.88 9.83 -20.89
CA MET A 1 -3.11 10.15 -19.47
C MET A 1 -2.96 8.83 -18.73
N ALA A 2 -2.21 8.79 -17.62
CA ALA A 2 -2.04 7.54 -16.88
C ALA A 2 -3.33 7.14 -16.16
N THR A 3 -3.60 5.84 -16.07
CA THR A 3 -4.71 5.25 -15.35
C THR A 3 -4.18 4.48 -14.14
N VAL A 4 -4.64 4.84 -12.94
CA VAL A 4 -4.22 4.20 -11.69
C VAL A 4 -5.38 3.39 -11.11
N MET A 5 -5.16 2.10 -10.88
CA MET A 5 -6.06 1.27 -10.10
C MET A 5 -5.79 1.47 -8.62
N LEU A 6 -6.81 1.90 -7.87
CA LEU A 6 -6.77 1.97 -6.41
C LEU A 6 -7.50 0.77 -5.81
N ASP A 7 -6.85 0.11 -4.88
CA ASP A 7 -7.37 -1.07 -4.20
C ASP A 7 -7.53 -0.80 -2.71
N ALA A 8 -8.77 -0.76 -2.23
CA ALA A 8 -9.04 -0.75 -0.81
C ALA A 8 -8.92 -2.18 -0.24
N GLY A 9 -7.90 -2.42 0.58
CA GLY A 9 -7.66 -3.72 1.22
C GLY A 9 -8.87 -4.21 2.01
N HIS A 10 -9.04 -5.55 2.08
CA HIS A 10 -10.16 -6.20 2.77
C HIS A 10 -11.55 -5.83 2.21
N GLY A 11 -12.63 -6.05 2.97
CA GLY A 11 -14.01 -5.70 2.61
C GLY A 11 -15.01 -6.80 2.92
N GLY A 12 -16.29 -6.44 3.07
CA GLY A 12 -17.37 -7.35 3.40
C GLY A 12 -17.16 -8.04 4.75
N PHE A 13 -17.11 -9.35 4.76
CA PHE A 13 -16.87 -10.13 5.98
C PHE A 13 -15.41 -10.12 6.44
N ASP A 14 -14.46 -9.80 5.56
CA ASP A 14 -13.05 -9.63 5.91
C ASP A 14 -12.83 -8.21 6.45
N ASN A 15 -12.73 -8.10 7.77
CA ASN A 15 -12.50 -6.81 8.43
C ASN A 15 -11.03 -6.33 8.35
N GLY A 16 -10.08 -7.20 7.96
CA GLY A 16 -8.66 -6.94 8.18
C GLY A 16 -8.33 -6.92 9.68
N ALA A 17 -7.32 -6.17 10.05
CA ALA A 17 -6.99 -5.94 11.46
C ALA A 17 -8.08 -5.12 12.14
N MET A 18 -8.30 -5.40 13.44
CA MET A 18 -9.32 -4.72 14.24
C MET A 18 -8.73 -4.24 15.57
N PHE A 19 -9.11 -3.03 15.98
CA PHE A 19 -8.70 -2.49 17.28
C PHE A 19 -9.79 -1.55 17.83
N ASN A 20 -10.27 -1.80 19.03
CA ASN A 20 -11.28 -0.99 19.74
C ASN A 20 -12.52 -0.66 18.88
N GLY A 21 -12.99 -1.63 18.10
CA GLY A 21 -14.14 -1.44 17.19
C GLY A 21 -13.80 -0.82 15.82
N ARG A 22 -12.58 -0.29 15.64
CA ARG A 22 -12.06 0.17 14.35
C ARG A 22 -11.74 -1.03 13.47
N LYS A 23 -12.04 -0.97 12.20
CA LYS A 23 -11.80 -2.03 11.22
C LYS A 23 -10.91 -1.49 10.11
N GLU A 24 -9.89 -2.24 9.76
CA GLU A 24 -8.96 -1.88 8.70
C GLU A 24 -9.66 -1.64 7.36
N LYS A 25 -10.65 -2.48 7.01
CA LYS A 25 -11.40 -2.36 5.77
C LYS A 25 -12.11 -1.02 5.58
N ASP A 26 -12.57 -0.41 6.70
CA ASP A 26 -13.30 0.86 6.68
C ASP A 26 -12.32 2.03 6.50
N ASP A 27 -11.18 2.01 7.18
CA ASP A 27 -10.09 2.96 7.01
C ASP A 27 -9.55 2.91 5.58
N ASN A 28 -9.28 1.72 5.08
CA ASN A 28 -8.75 1.50 3.73
C ASN A 28 -9.71 2.05 2.66
N LEU A 29 -11.02 1.78 2.79
CA LEU A 29 -12.01 2.27 1.84
C LEU A 29 -12.08 3.80 1.86
N SER A 30 -12.16 4.40 3.05
CA SER A 30 -12.23 5.84 3.22
C SER A 30 -11.01 6.53 2.61
N LEU A 31 -9.80 6.07 2.92
CA LEU A 31 -8.57 6.65 2.38
C LEU A 31 -8.46 6.45 0.86
N THR A 32 -8.80 5.26 0.36
CA THR A 32 -8.78 4.97 -1.08
C THR A 32 -9.65 5.93 -1.87
N LEU A 33 -10.87 6.19 -1.42
CA LEU A 33 -11.80 7.11 -2.09
C LEU A 33 -11.29 8.56 -2.07
N LYS A 34 -10.72 9.01 -0.95
CA LYS A 34 -10.11 10.34 -0.86
C LYS A 34 -8.91 10.50 -1.79
N VAL A 35 -8.00 9.54 -1.80
CA VAL A 35 -6.85 9.55 -2.72
C VAL A 35 -7.31 9.55 -4.16
N GLY A 36 -8.38 8.82 -4.47
CA GLY A 36 -8.95 8.81 -5.82
C GLY A 36 -9.45 10.18 -6.24
N GLN A 37 -10.22 10.88 -5.39
CA GLN A 37 -10.67 12.25 -5.66
C GLN A 37 -9.49 13.20 -5.87
N GLU A 38 -8.46 13.13 -5.00
CA GLU A 38 -7.25 13.94 -5.12
C GLU A 38 -6.49 13.69 -6.44
N LEU A 39 -6.47 12.44 -6.92
CA LEU A 39 -5.86 12.09 -8.20
C LEU A 39 -6.67 12.60 -9.40
N GLU A 40 -8.00 12.45 -9.36
CA GLU A 40 -8.91 12.96 -10.39
C GLU A 40 -8.80 14.49 -10.51
N ASP A 41 -8.74 15.22 -9.42
CA ASP A 41 -8.55 16.67 -9.37
C ASP A 41 -7.19 17.10 -9.98
N ARG A 42 -6.18 16.21 -9.97
CA ARG A 42 -4.87 16.39 -10.62
C ARG A 42 -4.80 15.84 -12.05
N GLY A 43 -5.94 15.43 -12.62
CA GLY A 43 -6.03 14.97 -14.01
C GLY A 43 -5.48 13.57 -14.25
N VAL A 44 -5.47 12.68 -13.24
CA VAL A 44 -5.13 11.27 -13.38
C VAL A 44 -6.42 10.46 -13.51
N ASN A 45 -6.48 9.51 -14.42
CA ASN A 45 -7.62 8.59 -14.49
C ASN A 45 -7.55 7.60 -13.34
N VAL A 46 -8.68 7.42 -12.64
CA VAL A 46 -8.77 6.51 -11.48
C VAL A 46 -9.81 5.44 -11.75
N ILE A 47 -9.45 4.21 -11.40
CA ILE A 47 -10.38 3.08 -11.34
C ILE A 47 -10.16 2.35 -10.02
N TYR A 48 -11.18 1.63 -9.54
CA TYR A 48 -11.18 1.03 -8.22
C TYR A 48 -11.43 -0.47 -8.28
N THR A 49 -10.85 -1.23 -7.35
CA THR A 49 -11.25 -2.63 -7.14
C THR A 49 -12.62 -2.69 -6.47
N ARG A 50 -12.89 -1.80 -5.51
CA ARG A 50 -14.18 -1.61 -4.84
C ARG A 50 -14.37 -0.16 -4.42
N THR A 51 -15.61 0.29 -4.39
CA THR A 51 -16.05 1.58 -3.84
C THR A 51 -17.09 1.41 -2.71
N GLU A 52 -17.39 0.17 -2.37
CA GLU A 52 -18.36 -0.22 -1.34
C GLU A 52 -17.75 -1.27 -0.41
N ASP A 53 -18.45 -1.58 0.70
CA ASP A 53 -18.02 -2.62 1.65
C ASP A 53 -18.38 -4.02 1.14
N ILE A 54 -17.70 -4.47 0.09
CA ILE A 54 -17.84 -5.80 -0.50
C ILE A 54 -16.54 -6.59 -0.36
N TYR A 55 -16.66 -7.91 -0.22
CA TYR A 55 -15.52 -8.80 -0.18
C TYR A 55 -14.99 -9.11 -1.59
N GLN A 56 -13.70 -9.04 -1.73
CA GLN A 56 -12.95 -9.52 -2.89
C GLN A 56 -11.67 -10.18 -2.38
N SER A 57 -11.42 -11.41 -2.79
CA SER A 57 -10.16 -12.07 -2.45
C SER A 57 -8.96 -11.34 -3.12
N PRO A 58 -7.73 -11.45 -2.57
CA PRO A 58 -6.55 -10.83 -3.17
C PRO A 58 -6.33 -11.22 -4.63
N ASN A 59 -6.64 -12.47 -4.99
CA ASN A 59 -6.56 -12.93 -6.38
C ASN A 59 -7.65 -12.31 -7.28
N GLN A 60 -8.85 -12.08 -6.75
CA GLN A 60 -9.90 -11.36 -7.48
C GLN A 60 -9.50 -9.91 -7.74
N LYS A 61 -8.93 -9.20 -6.75
CA LYS A 61 -8.42 -7.84 -6.87
C LYS A 61 -7.33 -7.73 -7.95
N ALA A 62 -6.32 -8.62 -7.92
CA ALA A 62 -5.31 -8.71 -8.96
C ALA A 62 -5.93 -9.02 -10.35
N GLY A 63 -6.93 -9.91 -10.40
CA GLY A 63 -7.65 -10.23 -11.62
C GLY A 63 -8.47 -9.06 -12.18
N ILE A 64 -9.07 -8.23 -11.34
CA ILE A 64 -9.77 -6.99 -11.75
C ILE A 64 -8.75 -6.03 -12.37
N ALA A 65 -7.63 -5.79 -11.70
CA ALA A 65 -6.57 -4.94 -12.22
C ALA A 65 -6.04 -5.42 -13.58
N ASN A 66 -5.79 -6.72 -13.72
CA ASN A 66 -5.25 -7.29 -14.95
C ASN A 66 -6.22 -7.30 -16.15
N ARG A 67 -7.53 -7.12 -15.90
CA ARG A 67 -8.57 -7.00 -16.96
C ARG A 67 -8.91 -5.55 -17.28
N SER A 68 -8.34 -4.59 -16.57
CA SER A 68 -8.53 -3.16 -16.82
C SER A 68 -7.38 -2.59 -17.65
N ASP A 69 -7.52 -1.32 -18.03
CA ASP A 69 -6.50 -0.52 -18.70
C ASP A 69 -5.61 0.25 -17.69
N ALA A 70 -5.44 -0.29 -16.46
CA ALA A 70 -4.59 0.33 -15.45
C ALA A 70 -3.11 0.24 -15.83
N ASP A 71 -2.43 1.37 -15.76
CA ASP A 71 -0.97 1.46 -15.91
C ASP A 71 -0.25 1.17 -14.59
N TYR A 72 -0.91 1.42 -13.45
CA TYR A 72 -0.36 1.28 -12.10
C TYR A 72 -1.41 0.72 -11.14
N PHE A 73 -0.94 0.05 -10.08
CA PHE A 73 -1.78 -0.51 -9.01
C PHE A 73 -1.28 -0.04 -7.65
N VAL A 74 -2.19 0.53 -6.83
CA VAL A 74 -1.88 0.99 -5.48
C VAL A 74 -2.90 0.41 -4.51
N SER A 75 -2.45 -0.41 -3.56
CA SER A 75 -3.29 -1.02 -2.53
C SER A 75 -3.11 -0.32 -1.19
N PHE A 76 -4.21 -0.11 -0.47
CA PHE A 76 -4.25 0.60 0.81
C PHE A 76 -4.56 -0.36 1.94
N HIS A 77 -3.74 -0.32 2.98
CA HIS A 77 -3.82 -1.14 4.18
C HIS A 77 -3.44 -0.35 5.43
N ARG A 78 -3.78 -0.89 6.59
CA ARG A 78 -3.29 -0.49 7.90
C ARG A 78 -2.51 -1.64 8.52
N ASN A 79 -1.32 -1.37 9.01
CA ASN A 79 -0.52 -2.38 9.69
C ASN A 79 -1.11 -2.72 11.07
N SER A 80 -0.71 -3.85 11.63
CA SER A 80 -1.01 -4.21 13.02
C SER A 80 0.14 -4.98 13.64
N SER A 81 0.27 -4.93 14.95
CA SER A 81 1.28 -5.68 15.69
C SER A 81 0.66 -6.54 16.77
N PRO A 82 1.34 -7.61 17.25
CA PRO A 82 0.85 -8.42 18.36
C PRO A 82 0.70 -7.65 19.69
N MET A 83 1.47 -6.58 19.87
CA MET A 83 1.46 -5.76 21.07
C MET A 83 0.97 -4.33 20.74
N LEU A 84 0.11 -3.80 21.63
CA LEU A 84 -0.43 -2.45 21.49
C LEU A 84 0.68 -1.40 21.63
N ASP A 85 0.57 -0.30 20.89
CA ASP A 85 1.44 0.89 20.98
C ASP A 85 2.95 0.61 20.91
N THR A 86 3.33 -0.55 20.34
CA THR A 86 4.75 -0.94 20.27
C THR A 86 5.41 -0.48 18.97
N TYR A 87 4.68 -0.56 17.88
CA TYR A 87 5.15 -0.16 16.56
C TYR A 87 4.32 1.00 16.03
N SER A 88 4.97 1.94 15.37
CA SER A 88 4.34 3.13 14.79
C SER A 88 5.06 3.52 13.52
N GLY A 89 4.32 3.95 12.52
CA GLY A 89 4.86 4.45 11.25
C GLY A 89 4.32 3.72 10.03
N ILE A 90 4.77 4.15 8.86
CA ILE A 90 4.34 3.63 7.56
C ILE A 90 5.36 2.67 6.97
N GLN A 91 4.87 1.75 6.16
CA GLN A 91 5.69 0.92 5.28
C GLN A 91 5.06 0.89 3.89
N THR A 92 5.88 0.88 2.84
CA THR A 92 5.38 0.54 1.51
C THR A 92 5.96 -0.78 1.05
N LEU A 93 5.09 -1.70 0.67
CA LEU A 93 5.44 -3.05 0.26
C LEU A 93 5.46 -3.12 -1.26
N VAL A 94 6.47 -3.81 -1.80
CA VAL A 94 6.67 -4.01 -3.24
C VAL A 94 6.95 -5.48 -3.54
N TYR A 95 6.72 -5.91 -4.78
CA TYR A 95 7.14 -7.25 -5.22
C TYR A 95 8.67 -7.37 -5.24
N SER A 96 9.33 -6.38 -5.84
CA SER A 96 10.80 -6.22 -5.89
C SER A 96 11.12 -4.74 -5.72
N ALA A 97 12.16 -4.43 -4.94
CA ALA A 97 12.61 -3.07 -4.66
C ALA A 97 13.45 -2.51 -5.82
N GLU A 98 12.84 -2.42 -7.00
CA GLU A 98 13.46 -1.90 -8.22
C GLU A 98 12.45 -1.19 -9.13
N GLY A 99 12.95 -0.41 -10.09
CA GLY A 99 12.14 0.24 -11.12
C GLY A 99 11.06 1.19 -10.56
N ILE A 100 9.94 1.26 -11.25
CA ILE A 100 8.82 2.17 -10.93
C ILE A 100 8.21 1.90 -9.55
N PRO A 101 7.97 0.63 -9.11
CA PRO A 101 7.44 0.38 -7.77
C PRO A 101 8.32 0.95 -6.66
N LEU A 102 9.65 0.85 -6.78
CA LEU A 102 10.58 1.42 -5.81
C LEU A 102 10.47 2.95 -5.76
N VAL A 103 10.47 3.61 -6.93
CA VAL A 103 10.36 5.08 -7.02
C VAL A 103 9.02 5.56 -6.44
N MET A 104 7.93 4.88 -6.77
CA MET A 104 6.60 5.20 -6.23
C MET A 104 6.57 5.05 -4.72
N ALA A 105 7.10 3.94 -4.18
CA ALA A 105 7.18 3.69 -2.75
C ALA A 105 8.03 4.75 -2.01
N GLN A 106 9.16 5.16 -2.59
CA GLN A 106 10.01 6.21 -2.03
C GLN A 106 9.28 7.56 -1.98
N ASN A 107 8.58 7.93 -3.05
CA ASN A 107 7.79 9.16 -3.11
C ASN A 107 6.66 9.13 -2.08
N ILE A 108 5.93 8.01 -1.95
CA ILE A 108 4.83 7.86 -0.98
C ILE A 108 5.36 7.95 0.45
N ASN A 109 6.41 7.18 0.80
CA ASN A 109 6.98 7.22 2.15
C ASN A 109 7.44 8.64 2.51
N LYS A 110 8.08 9.35 1.57
CA LYS A 110 8.52 10.72 1.77
C LYS A 110 7.37 11.66 2.14
N GLU A 111 6.26 11.61 1.40
CA GLU A 111 5.10 12.49 1.68
C GLU A 111 4.43 12.10 3.01
N LEU A 112 4.32 10.82 3.33
CA LEU A 112 3.74 10.39 4.60
C LEU A 112 4.63 10.76 5.81
N VAL A 113 5.95 10.81 5.63
CA VAL A 113 6.87 11.37 6.64
C VAL A 113 6.65 12.87 6.83
N ASN A 114 6.40 13.62 5.77
CA ASN A 114 6.06 15.05 5.86
C ASN A 114 4.76 15.30 6.65
N VAL A 115 3.79 14.38 6.56
CA VAL A 115 2.55 14.42 7.36
C VAL A 115 2.84 14.17 8.85
N GLY A 116 3.88 13.42 9.18
CA GLY A 116 4.31 13.16 10.56
C GLY A 116 4.50 11.69 10.92
N PHE A 117 4.29 10.76 10.00
CA PHE A 117 4.56 9.34 10.25
C PHE A 117 6.05 9.03 10.29
N LYS A 118 6.41 8.02 11.06
CA LYS A 118 7.72 7.39 10.99
C LYS A 118 7.86 6.58 9.70
N ASP A 119 9.00 6.67 9.01
CA ASP A 119 9.35 5.78 7.90
C ASP A 119 9.92 4.46 8.45
N LEU A 120 9.24 3.37 8.23
CA LEU A 120 9.71 2.02 8.53
C LEU A 120 10.32 1.33 7.30
N GLY A 121 10.39 2.03 6.17
CA GLY A 121 11.07 1.61 4.97
C GLY A 121 10.18 0.95 3.92
N ILE A 122 10.84 0.50 2.87
CA ILE A 122 10.24 -0.23 1.76
C ILE A 122 10.62 -1.70 1.90
N ILE A 123 9.63 -2.58 1.85
CA ILE A 123 9.81 -4.01 2.13
C ILE A 123 9.41 -4.84 0.92
N GLU A 124 10.26 -5.75 0.50
CA GLU A 124 9.90 -6.73 -0.52
C GLU A 124 8.97 -7.80 0.06
N ARG A 125 7.84 -8.01 -0.62
CA ARG A 125 6.82 -9.01 -0.29
C ARG A 125 6.37 -9.76 -1.55
N PRO A 126 7.25 -10.58 -2.16
CA PRO A 126 6.95 -11.28 -3.41
C PRO A 126 5.82 -12.31 -3.27
N ASN A 127 5.45 -12.69 -2.05
CA ASN A 127 4.39 -13.65 -1.79
C ASN A 127 3.00 -13.02 -1.64
N LEU A 128 2.88 -11.68 -1.54
CA LEU A 128 1.57 -11.04 -1.49
C LEU A 128 0.86 -11.15 -2.83
N ALA A 129 -0.36 -11.71 -2.81
CA ALA A 129 -1.09 -12.05 -4.02
C ALA A 129 -1.35 -10.84 -4.92
N VAL A 130 -1.67 -9.68 -4.35
CA VAL A 130 -1.91 -8.44 -5.13
C VAL A 130 -0.64 -7.88 -5.75
N LEU A 131 0.53 -8.07 -5.13
CA LEU A 131 1.81 -7.62 -5.70
C LEU A 131 2.36 -8.60 -6.74
N ARG A 132 2.22 -9.92 -6.46
CA ARG A 132 2.67 -10.97 -7.37
C ARG A 132 1.75 -11.15 -8.57
N GLY A 133 0.45 -10.96 -8.36
CA GLY A 133 -0.59 -11.30 -9.35
C GLY A 133 -0.92 -10.18 -10.32
N THR A 134 -0.57 -8.93 -10.04
CA THR A 134 -0.77 -7.80 -10.95
C THR A 134 0.33 -7.73 -12.01
N ARG A 135 -0.04 -7.33 -13.23
CA ARG A 135 0.89 -7.25 -14.39
C ARG A 135 1.56 -5.90 -14.53
N MET A 136 0.98 -4.86 -13.93
CA MET A 136 1.48 -3.49 -13.93
C MET A 136 2.34 -3.24 -12.68
N PRO A 137 3.17 -2.17 -12.65
CA PRO A 137 3.85 -1.70 -11.45
C PRO A 137 2.87 -1.56 -10.28
N ALA A 138 3.19 -2.22 -9.15
CA ALA A 138 2.28 -2.32 -8.00
C ALA A 138 2.99 -1.99 -6.70
N VAL A 139 2.29 -1.27 -5.82
CA VAL A 139 2.70 -1.01 -4.43
C VAL A 139 1.54 -1.28 -3.48
N LEU A 140 1.85 -1.63 -2.23
CA LEU A 140 0.89 -1.71 -1.14
C LEU A 140 1.39 -0.82 0.00
N ILE A 141 0.53 0.09 0.45
CA ILE A 141 0.85 1.07 1.50
C ILE A 141 0.24 0.57 2.81
N GLU A 142 1.07 0.40 3.83
CA GLU A 142 0.65 0.22 5.22
C GLU A 142 0.65 1.60 5.88
N THR A 143 -0.51 2.24 5.96
CA THR A 143 -0.66 3.62 6.43
C THR A 143 -0.79 3.68 7.95
N GLY A 144 0.30 3.42 8.65
CA GLY A 144 0.35 3.36 10.11
C GLY A 144 -0.24 2.09 10.71
N PHE A 145 -0.05 1.90 12.01
CA PHE A 145 -0.57 0.75 12.75
C PHE A 145 -1.95 1.05 13.33
N ILE A 146 -2.94 0.21 13.01
CA ILE A 146 -4.31 0.37 13.49
C ILE A 146 -4.44 0.20 15.01
N ASN A 147 -3.50 -0.50 15.65
CA ASN A 147 -3.44 -0.73 17.08
C ASN A 147 -2.39 0.14 17.80
N THR A 148 -2.10 1.32 17.25
CA THR A 148 -1.22 2.33 17.83
C THR A 148 -1.92 3.68 17.87
N ASP A 149 -2.09 4.24 19.05
CA ASP A 149 -2.85 5.48 19.28
C ASP A 149 -2.26 6.67 18.52
N ALA A 150 -0.93 6.78 18.45
CA ALA A 150 -0.25 7.86 17.72
C ALA A 150 -0.56 7.82 16.22
N ASP A 151 -0.53 6.63 15.60
CA ASP A 151 -0.82 6.46 14.18
C ASP A 151 -2.31 6.67 13.87
N ASN A 152 -3.20 6.23 14.78
CA ASN A 152 -4.63 6.47 14.64
C ASN A 152 -4.97 7.95 14.73
N ARG A 153 -4.31 8.69 15.64
CA ARG A 153 -4.48 10.14 15.75
C ARG A 153 -4.05 10.85 14.46
N LEU A 154 -2.88 10.52 13.92
CA LEU A 154 -2.42 11.08 12.64
C LEU A 154 -3.39 10.73 11.51
N PHE A 155 -3.85 9.47 11.45
CA PHE A 155 -4.77 9.03 10.42
C PHE A 155 -6.10 9.81 10.46
N ASP A 156 -6.63 10.09 11.65
CA ASP A 156 -7.90 10.78 11.83
C ASP A 156 -7.78 12.29 11.64
N GLU A 157 -6.78 12.92 12.28
CA GLU A 157 -6.62 14.37 12.28
C GLU A 157 -6.06 14.91 10.96
N LYS A 158 -5.26 14.10 10.23
CA LYS A 158 -4.54 14.51 9.02
C LYS A 158 -4.94 13.70 7.78
N ASN A 159 -6.15 13.18 7.77
CA ASN A 159 -6.60 12.29 6.70
C ASN A 159 -6.54 12.93 5.31
N ASP A 160 -6.85 14.23 5.20
CA ASP A 160 -6.77 14.98 3.94
C ASP A 160 -5.31 15.23 3.53
N GLU A 161 -4.41 15.55 4.48
CA GLU A 161 -2.97 15.68 4.21
C GLU A 161 -2.35 14.34 3.77
N ILE A 162 -2.79 13.22 4.36
CA ILE A 162 -2.38 11.87 3.96
C ILE A 162 -2.81 11.58 2.52
N ALA A 163 -4.08 11.82 2.20
CA ALA A 163 -4.62 11.58 0.86
C ALA A 163 -3.94 12.45 -0.19
N GLY A 164 -3.80 13.75 0.06
CA GLY A 164 -3.11 14.68 -0.82
C GLY A 164 -1.65 14.32 -1.05
N GLY A 165 -0.91 13.97 0.01
CA GLY A 165 0.49 13.56 -0.07
C GLY A 165 0.69 12.28 -0.90
N ILE A 166 -0.18 11.27 -0.70
CA ILE A 166 -0.15 10.04 -1.52
C ILE A 166 -0.44 10.37 -2.98
N ALA A 167 -1.45 11.20 -3.25
CA ALA A 167 -1.78 11.61 -4.61
C ALA A 167 -0.63 12.36 -5.30
N ASP A 168 0.02 13.32 -4.60
CA ASP A 168 1.20 14.03 -5.12
C ASP A 168 2.37 13.08 -5.43
N ALA A 169 2.60 12.08 -4.59
CA ALA A 169 3.62 11.06 -4.80
C ALA A 169 3.34 10.22 -6.05
N ILE A 170 2.08 9.80 -6.24
CA ILE A 170 1.65 9.05 -7.42
C ILE A 170 1.79 9.91 -8.69
N VAL A 171 1.25 11.14 -8.68
CA VAL A 171 1.36 12.08 -9.83
C VAL A 171 2.81 12.31 -10.23
N ARG A 172 3.69 12.56 -9.26
CA ARG A 172 5.13 12.74 -9.51
C ARG A 172 5.74 11.51 -10.19
N THR A 173 5.36 10.31 -9.73
CA THR A 173 5.88 9.06 -10.29
C THR A 173 5.39 8.83 -11.71
N VAL A 174 4.08 8.95 -11.97
CA VAL A 174 3.51 8.66 -13.29
C VAL A 174 3.93 9.71 -14.33
N SER A 175 4.09 10.99 -13.93
CA SER A 175 4.59 12.05 -14.78
C SER A 175 6.07 11.87 -15.10
N GLY A 176 6.88 11.47 -14.12
CA GLY A 176 8.30 11.17 -14.30
C GLY A 176 8.53 9.97 -15.23
N ALA A 177 7.71 8.93 -15.12
CA ALA A 177 7.77 7.76 -16.00
C ALA A 177 7.42 8.10 -17.45
N ALA A 178 6.51 9.05 -17.68
CA ALA A 178 6.15 9.52 -19.03
C ALA A 178 7.25 10.39 -19.69
N GLY A 179 8.07 11.07 -18.89
CA GLY A 179 9.11 12.00 -19.36
C GLY A 179 10.50 11.38 -19.56
N THR A 180 10.77 10.18 -19.04
CA THR A 180 12.12 9.60 -18.99
C THR A 180 12.18 8.20 -19.56
N GLY A 181 12.30 8.09 -20.87
CA GLY A 181 12.81 6.85 -21.45
C GLY A 181 14.28 6.51 -21.07
N VAL A 182 15.02 7.32 -20.34
CA VAL A 182 16.50 7.12 -20.22
C VAL A 182 17.15 7.77 -18.97
N SER A 183 16.68 7.99 -17.82
CA SER A 183 17.63 8.56 -16.81
C SER A 183 17.51 8.12 -15.34
N MET A 184 16.64 7.21 -14.97
CA MET A 184 16.47 6.88 -13.54
C MET A 184 17.30 5.70 -13.01
N MET A 185 18.23 5.14 -13.79
CA MET A 185 19.02 3.99 -13.32
C MET A 185 20.20 4.34 -12.39
N SER A 186 20.61 5.60 -12.28
CA SER A 186 21.86 5.95 -11.54
C SER A 186 21.64 6.30 -10.07
N GLU A 187 20.49 6.88 -9.71
CA GLU A 187 20.24 7.30 -8.32
C GLU A 187 19.69 6.18 -7.42
N SER A 188 19.04 5.18 -8.02
CA SER A 188 18.46 4.04 -7.32
C SER A 188 19.50 3.16 -6.59
N LYS A 189 20.70 3.02 -7.16
CA LYS A 189 21.75 2.15 -6.57
C LYS A 189 22.32 2.70 -5.26
N THR A 190 22.32 4.01 -5.07
CA THR A 190 22.87 4.64 -3.86
C THR A 190 21.90 4.53 -2.68
N ALA A 191 20.59 4.60 -2.93
CA ALA A 191 19.56 4.44 -1.91
C ALA A 191 19.46 3.00 -1.37
N ILE A 192 19.69 2.00 -2.24
CA ILE A 192 19.69 0.57 -1.86
C ILE A 192 20.87 0.25 -0.93
N ALA A 193 22.05 0.84 -1.17
CA ALA A 193 23.24 0.61 -0.34
C ALA A 193 23.08 1.16 1.09
N LEU A 194 22.40 2.29 1.24
CA LEU A 194 22.15 2.91 2.55
C LEU A 194 21.11 2.14 3.38
N ASN A 195 20.16 1.48 2.72
CA ASN A 195 19.09 0.74 3.41
C ASN A 195 19.50 -0.68 3.83
N ARG A 196 20.45 -1.31 3.11
CA ARG A 196 20.97 -2.64 3.48
C ARG A 196 21.63 -2.67 4.86
N ASN A 197 22.24 -1.56 5.29
CA ASN A 197 22.87 -1.46 6.62
C ASN A 197 21.84 -1.23 7.75
N LYS A 198 20.59 -0.82 7.45
CA LYS A 198 19.53 -0.66 8.45
C LYS A 198 18.67 -1.92 8.65
N THR A 199 18.60 -2.80 7.64
CA THR A 199 17.76 -4.00 7.68
C THR A 199 18.41 -5.17 8.41
N ALA A 200 19.74 -5.21 8.57
CA ALA A 200 20.43 -6.29 9.28
C ALA A 200 20.10 -6.40 10.78
N VAL A 201 19.43 -5.40 11.36
CA VAL A 201 19.08 -5.38 12.80
C VAL A 201 17.61 -5.76 13.06
N LYS A 202 16.79 -5.99 12.02
CA LYS A 202 15.32 -6.10 12.17
C LYS A 202 14.69 -7.42 11.72
N ASP A 203 15.48 -8.44 11.40
CA ASP A 203 14.94 -9.70 10.85
C ASP A 203 14.23 -10.58 11.90
N GLU A 204 14.41 -10.33 13.18
CA GLU A 204 13.77 -11.13 14.24
C GLU A 204 12.29 -10.79 14.49
N THR A 205 11.80 -9.64 14.04
CA THR A 205 10.42 -9.20 14.29
C THR A 205 9.42 -9.54 13.16
N ALA A 206 9.91 -9.92 11.99
CA ALA A 206 9.08 -10.22 10.83
C ALA A 206 8.44 -11.63 10.84
N VAL A 207 8.83 -12.50 11.79
CA VAL A 207 8.44 -13.92 11.80
C VAL A 207 7.01 -14.14 12.33
N GLY A 208 6.43 -13.17 13.04
CA GLY A 208 5.08 -13.30 13.64
C GLY A 208 3.90 -13.12 12.69
N PHE A 209 4.11 -12.47 11.56
CA PHE A 209 3.02 -12.03 10.65
C PHE A 209 2.56 -13.08 9.63
N LYS A 210 3.22 -14.23 9.55
CA LYS A 210 3.00 -15.20 8.48
C LYS A 210 1.73 -16.05 8.62
N ALA A 211 1.14 -16.13 9.80
CA ALA A 211 0.13 -17.16 10.10
C ALA A 211 -1.31 -16.75 9.81
N GLU A 212 -1.64 -15.46 9.81
CA GLU A 212 -3.04 -15.02 9.69
C GLU A 212 -3.45 -14.57 8.27
N LYS A 213 -2.53 -13.97 7.52
CA LYS A 213 -2.84 -13.56 6.13
C LYS A 213 -2.89 -14.73 5.14
N ASP A 214 -2.20 -15.84 5.40
CA ASP A 214 -2.21 -17.03 4.52
C ASP A 214 -3.42 -17.96 4.79
N ARG A 215 -4.12 -17.85 5.92
CA ARG A 215 -5.31 -18.68 6.24
C ARG A 215 -6.57 -18.30 5.47
N ALA A 216 -6.66 -17.09 4.95
CA ALA A 216 -7.82 -16.67 4.16
C ALA A 216 -7.85 -17.27 2.73
N ASP A 217 -6.73 -17.84 2.26
CA ASP A 217 -6.61 -18.35 0.89
C ASP A 217 -6.70 -19.90 0.78
N SER A 218 -6.78 -20.63 1.91
CA SER A 218 -6.85 -22.10 1.92
C SER A 218 -8.23 -22.68 2.23
N GLY A 219 -9.29 -21.90 2.18
CA GLY A 219 -10.68 -22.28 2.46
C GLY A 219 -11.43 -22.76 1.23
N THR A 220 -11.37 -24.06 1.02
CA THR A 220 -12.38 -25.01 0.55
C THR A 220 -12.72 -25.07 -0.93
N ALA A 221 -12.08 -26.01 -1.59
CA ALA A 221 -12.76 -26.91 -2.47
C ALA A 221 -13.08 -28.20 -1.67
N ALA A 222 -14.33 -28.43 -1.30
CA ALA A 222 -14.89 -29.73 -0.93
C ALA A 222 -16.40 -29.70 -1.07
N ASP A 223 -16.88 -30.31 -2.12
CA ASP A 223 -18.01 -31.20 -2.35
C ASP A 223 -19.21 -31.20 -1.43
N SER A 224 -20.31 -31.00 -2.01
CA SER A 224 -21.44 -31.92 -2.32
C SER A 224 -22.67 -31.15 -2.70
#